data_029bc6b7ce2231ed8fda0e72c07f0350
#
_entry.id   029bc6b7ce2231ed8fda0e72c07f0350
#
_cell.length_a   1.000
_cell.length_b   1.000
_cell.length_c   1.000
_cell.angle_alpha   90.00
_cell.angle_beta   90.00
_cell.angle_gamma   90.00
#
_symmetry.space_group_name_H-M   'P 1'
#
loop_
_entity.id
_entity.type
_entity.pdbx_description
1 polymer ?
#
loop_
_entity_poly.entity_id
_entity_poly.type
_entity_poly.pdbx_seq_one_letter_code
_entity_poly.pdbx_strand_id
1 'polypeptide(L)'
;RRSSDLPVVPKLGAITGCGVGSNTPVAGTFTCSNPMVNQLQRNIVWGQRGNFLSVPTDCPQRDERLGWMGDAQIFARTATYNRDVAAFYESWLYTVDDSQSAQGGFSDVSARIVDNGDGAPAWGDAGVIVPWTVWQAYGDKEVISRDWPAMTRWMNYITSVNPNGLWLQRRNNDFGDWLSINANTPKEVLATAYYGYDASLMAQMSRALGNKAGAKKYDDLFAHIKNAFNTAYVTPDGRIKGDTQTVYLLALRFNLLPDKLRA
;
A
#
# COMPACT_ATOMS: atom_id res chain seq x y z
N ARG A 1 -22.75 23.91 -23.27
CA ARG A 1 -23.18 25.21 -23.84
C ARG A 1 -21.94 25.97 -24.32
N ARG A 2 -22.03 26.69 -25.44
CA ARG A 2 -20.95 27.50 -25.97
C ARG A 2 -20.91 28.84 -25.21
N SER A 3 -19.77 29.49 -25.12
CA SER A 3 -19.63 30.82 -24.49
C SER A 3 -20.56 31.87 -25.09
N SER A 4 -20.98 31.68 -26.37
CA SER A 4 -21.96 32.51 -27.05
C SER A 4 -23.39 32.42 -26.51
N ASP A 5 -23.70 31.44 -25.65
CA ASP A 5 -25.04 31.23 -25.08
C ASP A 5 -25.27 32.09 -23.82
N LEU A 6 -24.26 32.84 -23.38
CA LEU A 6 -24.37 33.71 -22.23
C LEU A 6 -24.73 35.14 -22.66
N PRO A 7 -25.78 35.73 -22.07
CA PRO A 7 -26.21 37.08 -22.42
C PRO A 7 -25.19 38.17 -22.00
N VAL A 8 -24.30 37.86 -21.09
CA VAL A 8 -23.25 38.76 -20.58
C VAL A 8 -21.99 37.95 -20.32
N VAL A 9 -20.83 38.49 -20.66
CA VAL A 9 -19.53 37.90 -20.30
C VAL A 9 -19.39 37.88 -18.77
N PRO A 10 -19.26 36.69 -18.13
CA PRO A 10 -19.14 36.63 -16.69
C PRO A 10 -17.84 37.28 -16.21
N LYS A 11 -17.91 38.03 -15.12
CA LYS A 11 -16.72 38.57 -14.44
C LYS A 11 -15.93 37.45 -13.80
N LEU A 12 -14.62 37.62 -13.63
CA LEU A 12 -13.74 36.62 -13.01
C LEU A 12 -14.22 36.19 -11.61
N GLY A 13 -14.78 37.14 -10.83
CA GLY A 13 -15.37 36.87 -9.51
C GLY A 13 -16.72 36.13 -9.51
N ALA A 14 -17.27 35.83 -10.71
CA ALA A 14 -18.48 34.97 -10.81
C ALA A 14 -18.15 33.46 -10.74
N ILE A 15 -16.86 33.10 -10.72
CA ILE A 15 -16.39 31.70 -10.67
C ILE A 15 -15.66 31.52 -9.34
N THR A 16 -16.14 30.58 -8.53
CA THR A 16 -15.50 30.19 -7.27
C THR A 16 -15.07 28.75 -7.39
N GLY A 17 -13.78 28.48 -7.20
CA GLY A 17 -13.23 27.13 -7.07
C GLY A 17 -13.43 26.63 -5.65
N CYS A 18 -14.08 25.48 -5.49
CA CYS A 18 -14.27 24.83 -4.20
C CYS A 18 -13.40 23.58 -4.11
N GLY A 19 -12.48 23.53 -3.13
CA GLY A 19 -11.75 22.31 -2.79
C GLY A 19 -12.60 21.43 -1.87
N VAL A 20 -12.86 20.19 -2.26
CA VAL A 20 -13.60 19.21 -1.48
C VAL A 20 -12.66 18.09 -1.05
N GLY A 21 -12.80 17.61 0.18
CA GLY A 21 -11.99 16.52 0.73
C GLY A 21 -12.47 16.17 2.15
N SER A 22 -12.03 15.02 2.67
CA SER A 22 -12.27 14.66 4.06
C SER A 22 -11.55 15.63 5.00
N ASN A 23 -12.18 15.96 6.11
CA ASN A 23 -11.60 16.87 7.10
C ASN A 23 -10.50 16.16 7.90
N THR A 24 -9.29 16.21 7.40
CA THR A 24 -8.08 15.68 8.05
C THR A 24 -7.25 16.85 8.57
N PRO A 25 -7.07 17.00 9.90
CA PRO A 25 -6.26 18.08 10.47
C PRO A 25 -4.81 18.07 9.98
N VAL A 26 -4.15 19.23 9.95
CA VAL A 26 -2.72 19.32 9.64
C VAL A 26 -1.92 18.69 10.78
N ALA A 27 -1.10 17.70 10.49
CA ALA A 27 -0.23 17.04 11.47
C ALA A 27 1.20 17.60 11.45
N GLY A 28 1.70 17.98 10.27
CA GLY A 28 3.06 18.47 10.15
C GLY A 28 3.21 19.54 9.07
N THR A 29 4.28 20.30 9.20
CA THR A 29 4.71 21.30 8.22
C THR A 29 6.17 21.09 7.87
N PHE A 30 6.54 21.39 6.63
CA PHE A 30 7.91 21.30 6.17
C PHE A 30 8.30 22.52 5.36
N THR A 31 9.47 23.09 5.66
CA THR A 31 10.10 24.13 4.86
C THR A 31 11.62 23.93 4.86
N CYS A 32 12.26 24.30 3.76
CA CYS A 32 13.72 24.29 3.63
C CYS A 32 14.20 25.47 2.77
N SER A 33 15.50 25.63 2.62
CA SER A 33 16.11 26.68 1.80
C SER A 33 15.88 26.53 0.29
N ASN A 34 15.50 25.34 -0.17
CA ASN A 34 15.25 25.08 -1.60
C ASN A 34 13.77 25.34 -1.96
N PRO A 35 13.47 26.38 -2.78
CA PRO A 35 12.09 26.72 -3.14
C PRO A 35 11.38 25.64 -3.96
N MET A 36 12.11 24.86 -4.77
CA MET A 36 11.53 23.75 -5.55
C MET A 36 11.03 22.62 -4.63
N VAL A 37 11.80 22.28 -3.58
CA VAL A 37 11.40 21.27 -2.60
C VAL A 37 10.18 21.76 -1.81
N ASN A 38 10.13 23.04 -1.44
CA ASN A 38 8.97 23.62 -0.78
C ASN A 38 7.72 23.60 -1.71
N GLN A 39 7.92 23.82 -3.02
CA GLN A 39 6.82 23.70 -3.99
C GLN A 39 6.34 22.24 -4.12
N LEU A 40 7.26 21.28 -4.17
CA LEU A 40 6.94 19.86 -4.19
C LEU A 40 6.10 19.45 -2.95
N GLN A 41 6.50 19.89 -1.75
CA GLN A 41 5.74 19.65 -0.53
C GLN A 41 4.31 20.22 -0.62
N ARG A 42 4.16 21.45 -1.11
CA ARG A 42 2.81 22.02 -1.33
C ARG A 42 1.97 21.19 -2.29
N ASN A 43 2.57 20.73 -3.40
CA ASN A 43 1.89 19.90 -4.38
C ASN A 43 1.43 18.55 -3.78
N ILE A 44 2.29 17.91 -2.97
CA ILE A 44 1.95 16.65 -2.28
C ILE A 44 0.79 16.87 -1.31
N VAL A 45 0.81 17.92 -0.51
CA VAL A 45 -0.29 18.25 0.44
C VAL A 45 -1.61 18.53 -0.30
N TRP A 46 -1.56 19.23 -1.43
CA TRP A 46 -2.74 19.47 -2.27
C TRP A 46 -3.24 18.18 -2.94
N GLY A 47 -2.34 17.34 -3.45
CA GLY A 47 -2.68 16.03 -4.00
C GLY A 47 -3.37 15.15 -2.96
N GLN A 48 -2.82 15.05 -1.75
CA GLN A 48 -3.44 14.33 -0.65
C GLN A 48 -4.84 14.87 -0.33
N ARG A 49 -5.01 16.18 -0.24
CA ARG A 49 -6.30 16.80 0.06
C ARG A 49 -7.36 16.50 -1.00
N GLY A 50 -6.98 16.50 -2.28
CA GLY A 50 -7.88 16.21 -3.39
C GLY A 50 -8.23 14.73 -3.53
N ASN A 51 -7.32 13.84 -3.11
CA ASN A 51 -7.51 12.39 -3.17
C ASN A 51 -8.17 11.79 -1.92
N PHE A 52 -8.13 12.48 -0.79
CA PHE A 52 -8.73 11.99 0.45
C PHE A 52 -10.18 12.49 0.55
N LEU A 53 -11.09 11.76 -0.08
CA LEU A 53 -12.53 12.01 -0.07
C LEU A 53 -13.27 10.71 0.24
N SER A 54 -13.53 10.46 1.53
CA SER A 54 -14.09 9.23 2.11
C SER A 54 -13.18 8.00 1.96
N VAL A 55 -12.53 7.82 0.83
CA VAL A 55 -11.51 6.79 0.55
C VAL A 55 -10.26 7.44 -0.03
N PRO A 56 -9.07 6.81 0.08
CA PRO A 56 -7.86 7.31 -0.57
C PRO A 56 -7.91 7.01 -2.06
N THR A 57 -8.39 7.98 -2.86
CA THR A 57 -8.49 7.81 -4.31
C THR A 57 -7.14 8.02 -4.99
N ASP A 58 -6.97 7.43 -6.17
CA ASP A 58 -5.75 7.53 -6.97
C ASP A 58 -5.66 8.84 -7.77
N CYS A 59 -6.75 9.23 -8.42
CA CYS A 59 -6.78 10.30 -9.42
C CYS A 59 -7.99 11.24 -9.24
N PRO A 60 -7.85 12.43 -8.61
CA PRO A 60 -8.97 13.36 -8.43
C PRO A 60 -9.33 14.13 -9.70
N GLN A 61 -8.44 14.17 -10.70
CA GLN A 61 -8.53 15.04 -11.89
C GLN A 61 -9.22 14.40 -13.10
N ARG A 62 -9.59 13.13 -13.04
CA ARG A 62 -10.24 12.39 -14.14
C ARG A 62 -11.39 11.51 -13.62
N ASP A 63 -12.14 10.90 -14.53
CA ASP A 63 -13.29 10.04 -14.23
C ASP A 63 -12.86 8.62 -13.82
N GLU A 64 -12.04 8.52 -12.81
CA GLU A 64 -11.63 7.27 -12.16
C GLU A 64 -11.96 7.36 -10.66
N ARG A 65 -11.14 8.00 -9.85
CA ARG A 65 -11.37 8.26 -8.42
C ARG A 65 -11.66 7.00 -7.62
N LEU A 66 -10.91 5.96 -7.90
CA LEU A 66 -11.03 4.68 -7.23
C LEU A 66 -10.08 4.59 -6.03
N GLY A 67 -10.46 3.84 -5.01
CA GLY A 67 -9.62 3.56 -3.86
C GLY A 67 -8.61 2.44 -4.16
N TRP A 68 -7.67 2.71 -5.06
CA TRP A 68 -6.63 1.75 -5.44
C TRP A 68 -5.75 1.40 -4.25
N MET A 69 -5.70 0.11 -3.93
CA MET A 69 -5.02 -0.40 -2.75
C MET A 69 -3.50 -0.21 -2.83
N GLY A 70 -2.91 -0.39 -4.02
CA GLY A 70 -1.47 -0.18 -4.26
C GLY A 70 -1.04 1.26 -3.98
N ASP A 71 -1.79 2.23 -4.49
CA ASP A 71 -1.54 3.66 -4.26
C ASP A 71 -1.68 4.01 -2.76
N ALA A 72 -2.75 3.50 -2.14
CA ALA A 72 -3.04 3.77 -0.74
C ALA A 72 -1.92 3.28 0.18
N GLN A 73 -1.41 2.04 0.00
CA GLN A 73 -0.38 1.48 0.88
C GLN A 73 0.97 2.20 0.75
N ILE A 74 1.36 2.62 -0.45
CA ILE A 74 2.60 3.36 -0.68
C ILE A 74 2.53 4.76 -0.05
N PHE A 75 1.39 5.42 -0.19
CA PHE A 75 1.21 6.78 0.31
C PHE A 75 0.88 6.87 1.80
N ALA A 76 0.41 5.78 2.43
CA ALA A 76 -0.10 5.78 3.81
C ALA A 76 0.87 6.46 4.79
N ARG A 77 2.15 6.11 4.75
CA ARG A 77 3.15 6.70 5.65
C ARG A 77 3.37 8.19 5.37
N THR A 78 3.40 8.62 4.13
CA THR A 78 3.51 10.04 3.76
C THR A 78 2.31 10.83 4.26
N ALA A 79 1.12 10.24 4.13
CA ALA A 79 -0.12 10.85 4.59
C ALA A 79 -0.08 11.19 6.08
N THR A 80 0.47 10.32 6.94
CA THR A 80 0.57 10.55 8.39
C THR A 80 1.50 11.71 8.76
N TYR A 81 2.48 12.04 7.95
CA TYR A 81 3.35 13.19 8.19
C TYR A 81 2.67 14.53 7.88
N ASN A 82 1.80 14.54 6.87
CA ASN A 82 1.13 15.75 6.40
C ASN A 82 -0.14 16.06 7.20
N ARG A 83 -0.91 15.02 7.51
CA ARG A 83 -2.25 15.12 8.09
C ARG A 83 -2.44 14.09 9.18
N ASP A 84 -3.29 14.42 10.16
CA ASP A 84 -3.86 13.41 11.04
C ASP A 84 -4.91 12.63 10.25
N VAL A 85 -4.57 11.39 9.93
CA VAL A 85 -5.37 10.51 9.08
C VAL A 85 -5.78 9.22 9.79
N ALA A 86 -5.64 9.15 11.13
CA ALA A 86 -6.03 7.97 11.89
C ALA A 86 -7.48 7.58 11.59
N ALA A 87 -8.44 8.44 11.94
CA ALA A 87 -9.86 8.18 11.71
C ALA A 87 -10.22 7.97 10.23
N PHE A 88 -9.50 8.64 9.31
CA PHE A 88 -9.71 8.45 7.87
C PHE A 88 -9.36 7.03 7.43
N TYR A 89 -8.17 6.53 7.81
CA TYR A 89 -7.76 5.16 7.46
C TYR A 89 -8.56 4.12 8.23
N GLU A 90 -8.86 4.34 9.50
CA GLU A 90 -9.71 3.42 10.27
C GLU A 90 -11.08 3.24 9.61
N SER A 91 -11.71 4.34 9.18
CA SER A 91 -12.98 4.30 8.45
C SER A 91 -12.85 3.56 7.11
N TRP A 92 -11.79 3.81 6.37
CA TRP A 92 -11.56 3.12 5.09
C TRP A 92 -11.27 1.63 5.25
N LEU A 93 -10.57 1.24 6.31
CA LEU A 93 -10.24 -0.17 6.57
C LEU A 93 -11.49 -1.04 6.81
N TYR A 94 -12.58 -0.49 7.35
CA TYR A 94 -13.88 -1.23 7.35
C TYR A 94 -14.31 -1.58 5.92
N THR A 95 -14.18 -0.63 5.00
CA THR A 95 -14.52 -0.85 3.59
C THR A 95 -13.58 -1.84 2.92
N VAL A 96 -12.29 -1.87 3.32
CA VAL A 96 -11.30 -2.86 2.87
C VAL A 96 -11.71 -4.27 3.30
N ASP A 97 -12.09 -4.44 4.57
CA ASP A 97 -12.52 -5.72 5.11
C ASP A 97 -13.83 -6.21 4.45
N ASP A 98 -14.80 -5.30 4.26
CA ASP A 98 -16.06 -5.60 3.57
C ASP A 98 -15.85 -5.98 2.09
N SER A 99 -14.78 -5.49 1.48
CA SER A 99 -14.43 -5.78 0.08
C SER A 99 -13.65 -7.08 -0.09
N GLN A 100 -13.25 -7.74 1.02
CA GLN A 100 -12.46 -8.97 0.97
C GLN A 100 -13.28 -10.12 0.39
N SER A 101 -12.69 -10.89 -0.52
CA SER A 101 -13.36 -12.04 -1.13
C SER A 101 -13.62 -13.17 -0.14
N ALA A 102 -14.57 -14.05 -0.45
CA ALA A 102 -14.86 -15.24 0.38
C ALA A 102 -13.63 -16.14 0.54
N GLN A 103 -12.72 -16.14 -0.41
CA GLN A 103 -11.47 -16.89 -0.36
C GLN A 103 -10.39 -16.19 0.49
N GLY A 104 -10.61 -14.94 0.88
CA GLY A 104 -9.70 -14.16 1.72
C GLY A 104 -8.76 -13.22 0.95
N GLY A 105 -8.90 -13.09 -0.37
CA GLY A 105 -8.17 -12.11 -1.16
C GLY A 105 -8.69 -10.70 -0.88
N PHE A 106 -7.83 -9.73 -0.59
CA PHE A 106 -8.22 -8.33 -0.60
C PHE A 106 -8.42 -7.85 -2.05
N SER A 107 -9.38 -6.96 -2.26
CA SER A 107 -9.66 -6.40 -3.58
C SER A 107 -8.53 -5.47 -4.04
N ASP A 108 -8.41 -5.29 -5.36
CA ASP A 108 -7.43 -4.35 -5.91
C ASP A 108 -7.86 -2.89 -5.68
N VAL A 109 -9.18 -2.67 -5.53
CA VAL A 109 -9.84 -1.39 -5.26
C VAL A 109 -10.79 -1.53 -4.08
N SER A 110 -10.77 -0.60 -3.13
CA SER A 110 -11.72 -0.51 -2.01
C SER A 110 -12.18 0.96 -1.79
N ALA A 111 -13.49 1.24 -1.82
CA ALA A 111 -14.65 0.34 -1.94
C ALA A 111 -14.67 -0.40 -3.30
N ARG A 112 -15.20 -1.63 -3.29
CA ARG A 112 -15.32 -2.46 -4.50
C ARG A 112 -16.55 -2.04 -5.33
N ILE A 113 -16.45 -0.86 -5.97
CA ILE A 113 -17.49 -0.32 -6.86
C ILE A 113 -17.37 -0.81 -8.30
N VAL A 114 -16.23 -1.40 -8.64
CA VAL A 114 -15.92 -2.06 -9.90
C VAL A 114 -15.32 -3.43 -9.62
N ASP A 115 -15.56 -4.40 -10.49
CA ASP A 115 -14.96 -5.72 -10.35
C ASP A 115 -13.60 -5.77 -11.04
N ASN A 116 -12.59 -5.26 -10.34
CA ASN A 116 -11.19 -5.27 -10.80
C ASN A 116 -10.39 -6.49 -10.30
N GLY A 117 -11.06 -7.44 -9.64
CA GLY A 117 -10.41 -8.61 -9.07
C GLY A 117 -9.93 -8.41 -7.64
N ASP A 118 -9.21 -9.42 -7.16
CA ASP A 118 -8.63 -9.45 -5.83
C ASP A 118 -7.27 -10.18 -5.86
N GLY A 119 -6.48 -10.02 -4.80
CA GLY A 119 -5.25 -10.79 -4.62
C GLY A 119 -4.05 -10.33 -5.43
N ALA A 120 -4.07 -9.14 -6.03
CA ALA A 120 -2.88 -8.62 -6.72
C ALA A 120 -1.77 -8.28 -5.74
N PRO A 121 -0.52 -8.80 -5.95
CA PRO A 121 0.64 -8.43 -5.15
C PRO A 121 0.90 -6.93 -5.19
N ALA A 122 1.34 -6.36 -4.07
CA ALA A 122 1.52 -4.93 -3.80
C ALA A 122 0.22 -4.11 -3.72
N TRP A 123 -0.92 -4.62 -4.16
CA TRP A 123 -2.25 -4.00 -4.00
C TRP A 123 -2.98 -4.60 -2.80
N GLY A 124 -3.29 -5.89 -2.82
CA GLY A 124 -3.96 -6.56 -1.71
C GLY A 124 -3.19 -6.49 -0.39
N ASP A 125 -1.87 -6.41 -0.44
CA ASP A 125 -1.00 -6.26 0.74
C ASP A 125 -1.30 -4.97 1.55
N ALA A 126 -2.00 -3.99 0.96
CA ALA A 126 -2.50 -2.81 1.69
C ALA A 126 -3.35 -3.18 2.92
N GLY A 127 -4.11 -4.29 2.85
CA GLY A 127 -4.89 -4.79 3.98
C GLY A 127 -4.06 -5.21 5.19
N VAL A 128 -2.74 -5.39 5.03
CA VAL A 128 -1.77 -5.64 6.12
C VAL A 128 -0.92 -4.40 6.40
N ILE A 129 -0.46 -3.73 5.33
CA ILE A 129 0.50 -2.61 5.43
C ILE A 129 -0.15 -1.37 6.04
N VAL A 130 -1.41 -1.07 5.69
CA VAL A 130 -2.08 0.16 6.19
C VAL A 130 -2.41 0.05 7.68
N PRO A 131 -3.02 -1.04 8.21
CA PRO A 131 -3.18 -1.22 9.66
C PRO A 131 -1.86 -1.11 10.43
N TRP A 132 -0.81 -1.74 9.92
CA TRP A 132 0.53 -1.64 10.51
C TRP A 132 1.04 -0.19 10.51
N THR A 133 0.85 0.55 9.42
CA THR A 133 1.29 1.96 9.29
C THR A 133 0.54 2.86 10.26
N VAL A 134 -0.78 2.70 10.39
CA VAL A 134 -1.61 3.46 11.34
C VAL A 134 -1.17 3.17 12.77
N TRP A 135 -1.02 1.89 13.13
CA TRP A 135 -0.48 1.53 14.44
C TRP A 135 0.90 2.16 14.72
N GLN A 136 1.82 2.11 13.75
CA GLN A 136 3.16 2.70 13.93
C GLN A 136 3.12 4.23 14.11
N ALA A 137 2.21 4.91 13.42
CA ALA A 137 2.11 6.36 13.47
C ALA A 137 1.40 6.87 14.73
N TYR A 138 0.38 6.17 15.20
CA TYR A 138 -0.52 6.64 16.26
C TYR A 138 -0.45 5.82 17.56
N GLY A 139 0.24 4.69 17.54
CA GLY A 139 0.34 3.79 18.71
C GLY A 139 -0.93 3.00 19.01
N ASP A 140 -1.98 3.17 18.21
CA ASP A 140 -3.26 2.51 18.42
C ASP A 140 -3.21 1.04 17.98
N LYS A 141 -3.38 0.14 18.98
CA LYS A 141 -3.41 -1.30 18.76
C LYS A 141 -4.81 -1.82 18.40
N GLU A 142 -5.84 -1.01 18.57
CA GLU A 142 -7.19 -1.43 18.26
C GLU A 142 -7.36 -1.68 16.77
N VAL A 143 -6.77 -0.82 15.93
CA VAL A 143 -6.78 -1.00 14.48
C VAL A 143 -6.22 -2.37 14.05
N ILE A 144 -5.07 -2.79 14.61
CA ILE A 144 -4.48 -4.09 14.27
C ILE A 144 -5.24 -5.26 14.90
N SER A 145 -5.90 -5.05 16.04
CA SER A 145 -6.73 -6.08 16.69
C SER A 145 -8.01 -6.32 15.91
N ARG A 146 -8.67 -5.25 15.50
CA ARG A 146 -9.92 -5.29 14.72
C ARG A 146 -9.72 -5.97 13.37
N ASP A 147 -8.69 -5.58 12.62
CA ASP A 147 -8.44 -6.05 11.26
C ASP A 147 -7.69 -7.41 11.24
N TRP A 148 -7.31 -7.93 12.42
CA TRP A 148 -6.58 -9.21 12.55
C TRP A 148 -7.23 -10.39 11.83
N PRO A 149 -8.56 -10.60 11.90
CA PRO A 149 -9.22 -11.68 11.16
C PRO A 149 -9.06 -11.55 9.64
N ALA A 150 -9.22 -10.35 9.09
CA ALA A 150 -9.09 -10.10 7.65
C ALA A 150 -7.65 -10.29 7.18
N MET A 151 -6.66 -9.73 7.91
CA MET A 151 -5.25 -9.96 7.64
C MET A 151 -4.87 -11.44 7.70
N THR A 152 -5.43 -12.19 8.66
CA THR A 152 -5.20 -13.64 8.75
C THR A 152 -5.77 -14.40 7.56
N ARG A 153 -6.97 -14.03 7.08
CA ARG A 153 -7.56 -14.61 5.86
C ARG A 153 -6.69 -14.32 4.63
N TRP A 154 -6.13 -13.10 4.53
CA TRP A 154 -5.19 -12.74 3.47
C TRP A 154 -3.95 -13.62 3.47
N MET A 155 -3.28 -13.77 4.62
CA MET A 155 -2.12 -14.63 4.73
C MET A 155 -2.44 -16.09 4.37
N ASN A 156 -3.60 -16.59 4.77
CA ASN A 156 -4.05 -17.94 4.41
C ASN A 156 -4.38 -18.07 2.92
N TYR A 157 -4.96 -17.03 2.31
CA TYR A 157 -5.24 -16.95 0.86
C TYR A 157 -3.96 -17.20 0.05
N ILE A 158 -2.86 -16.59 0.43
CA ILE A 158 -1.56 -16.77 -0.23
C ILE A 158 -0.95 -18.13 0.14
N THR A 159 -0.81 -18.42 1.44
CA THR A 159 -0.07 -19.58 1.95
C THR A 159 -0.66 -20.91 1.48
N SER A 160 -2.00 -21.03 1.42
CA SER A 160 -2.69 -22.29 1.11
C SER A 160 -2.36 -22.88 -0.26
N VAL A 161 -1.94 -22.06 -1.21
CA VAL A 161 -1.60 -22.48 -2.58
C VAL A 161 -0.12 -22.27 -2.94
N ASN A 162 0.65 -21.69 -2.02
CA ASN A 162 2.08 -21.40 -2.20
C ASN A 162 2.92 -22.00 -1.06
N PRO A 163 2.85 -23.32 -0.83
CA PRO A 163 3.48 -23.97 0.33
C PRO A 163 5.01 -23.88 0.32
N ASN A 164 5.61 -23.64 -0.84
CA ASN A 164 7.07 -23.55 -1.01
C ASN A 164 7.64 -22.18 -0.65
N GLY A 165 6.84 -21.24 -0.14
CA GLY A 165 7.28 -19.89 0.24
C GLY A 165 7.51 -18.93 -0.92
N LEU A 166 7.23 -19.34 -2.15
CA LEU A 166 7.24 -18.46 -3.33
C LEU A 166 5.82 -18.13 -3.75
N TRP A 167 5.48 -16.87 -3.90
CA TRP A 167 4.14 -16.46 -4.34
C TRP A 167 4.00 -16.57 -5.84
N LEU A 168 3.57 -17.73 -6.32
CA LEU A 168 3.43 -18.05 -7.74
C LEU A 168 1.98 -18.16 -8.21
N GLN A 169 1.05 -18.47 -7.31
CA GLN A 169 -0.37 -18.70 -7.60
C GLN A 169 -1.26 -17.70 -6.88
N ARG A 170 -2.49 -17.48 -7.38
CA ARG A 170 -3.47 -16.51 -6.87
C ARG A 170 -2.93 -15.08 -6.85
N ARG A 171 -2.33 -14.65 -7.94
CA ARG A 171 -1.86 -13.28 -8.12
C ARG A 171 -2.81 -12.42 -8.98
N ASN A 172 -3.81 -13.03 -9.54
CA ASN A 172 -4.85 -12.44 -10.37
C ASN A 172 -4.31 -11.36 -11.35
N ASN A 173 -4.66 -10.08 -11.15
CA ASN A 173 -4.23 -9.03 -12.07
C ASN A 173 -2.71 -8.81 -12.09
N ASP A 174 -2.01 -9.09 -11.00
CA ASP A 174 -0.55 -9.02 -10.90
C ASP A 174 0.05 -7.86 -11.71
N PHE A 175 -0.20 -6.65 -11.28
CA PHE A 175 0.22 -5.42 -11.97
C PHE A 175 1.74 -5.29 -12.07
N GLY A 176 2.48 -5.93 -11.16
CA GLY A 176 3.94 -5.92 -11.14
C GLY A 176 4.51 -4.56 -10.75
N ASP A 177 5.64 -4.24 -11.35
CA ASP A 177 6.32 -2.95 -11.18
C ASP A 177 5.62 -1.89 -12.03
N TRP A 178 4.53 -1.32 -11.48
CA TRP A 178 3.59 -0.47 -12.20
C TRP A 178 4.25 0.77 -12.77
N LEU A 179 4.08 0.98 -14.06
CA LEU A 179 4.63 2.12 -14.81
C LEU A 179 6.17 2.20 -14.79
N SER A 180 6.87 1.10 -14.54
CA SER A 180 8.32 1.05 -14.63
C SER A 180 8.80 1.46 -16.03
N ILE A 181 9.88 2.26 -16.08
CA ILE A 181 10.46 2.74 -17.33
C ILE A 181 11.69 1.91 -17.65
N ASN A 182 11.67 1.23 -18.80
CA ASN A 182 12.78 0.40 -19.28
C ASN A 182 13.29 -0.64 -18.26
N ALA A 183 12.42 -1.10 -17.36
CA ALA A 183 12.74 -2.11 -16.36
C ALA A 183 11.72 -3.25 -16.47
N ASN A 184 12.22 -4.48 -16.59
CA ASN A 184 11.39 -5.68 -16.63
C ASN A 184 11.55 -6.44 -15.30
N THR A 185 10.93 -5.92 -14.26
CA THR A 185 10.93 -6.54 -12.93
C THR A 185 10.08 -7.81 -12.95
N PRO A 186 10.65 -9.00 -12.65
CA PRO A 186 9.89 -10.24 -12.64
C PRO A 186 8.78 -10.18 -11.56
N LYS A 187 7.55 -10.40 -11.98
CA LYS A 187 6.36 -10.28 -11.12
C LYS A 187 6.39 -11.23 -9.93
N GLU A 188 6.89 -12.45 -10.12
CA GLU A 188 7.02 -13.44 -9.05
C GLU A 188 8.06 -13.05 -7.98
N VAL A 189 9.09 -12.29 -8.34
CA VAL A 189 10.08 -11.77 -7.38
C VAL A 189 9.43 -10.69 -6.53
N LEU A 190 8.72 -9.76 -7.17
CA LEU A 190 7.98 -8.71 -6.48
C LEU A 190 6.91 -9.31 -5.54
N ALA A 191 6.08 -10.21 -6.04
CA ALA A 191 5.03 -10.87 -5.26
C ALA A 191 5.62 -11.59 -4.03
N THR A 192 6.67 -12.38 -4.23
CA THR A 192 7.32 -13.10 -3.11
C THR A 192 7.93 -12.13 -2.10
N ALA A 193 8.47 -10.99 -2.55
CA ALA A 193 8.99 -9.97 -1.66
C ALA A 193 7.89 -9.38 -0.76
N TYR A 194 6.72 -9.03 -1.31
CA TYR A 194 5.58 -8.55 -0.53
C TYR A 194 5.03 -9.63 0.42
N TYR A 195 4.94 -10.87 -0.02
CA TYR A 195 4.54 -11.98 0.87
C TYR A 195 5.45 -12.11 2.10
N GLY A 196 6.78 -12.00 1.89
CA GLY A 196 7.73 -11.96 3.00
C GLY A 196 7.54 -10.73 3.89
N TYR A 197 7.30 -9.57 3.29
CA TYR A 197 7.06 -8.35 4.05
C TYR A 197 5.81 -8.47 4.93
N ASP A 198 4.69 -8.91 4.38
CA ASP A 198 3.46 -9.14 5.13
C ASP A 198 3.68 -10.11 6.31
N ALA A 199 4.37 -11.23 6.08
CA ALA A 199 4.70 -12.16 7.16
C ALA A 199 5.49 -11.46 8.28
N SER A 200 6.46 -10.61 7.95
CA SER A 200 7.23 -9.85 8.93
C SER A 200 6.38 -8.83 9.70
N LEU A 201 5.44 -8.16 9.03
CA LEU A 201 4.52 -7.20 9.66
C LEU A 201 3.53 -7.93 10.60
N MET A 202 2.97 -9.05 10.16
CA MET A 202 2.09 -9.90 10.98
C MET A 202 2.80 -10.40 12.24
N ALA A 203 4.09 -10.75 12.16
CA ALA A 203 4.87 -11.13 13.33
C ALA A 203 5.04 -9.96 14.32
N GLN A 204 5.31 -8.75 13.82
CA GLN A 204 5.45 -7.54 14.64
C GLN A 204 4.12 -7.19 15.33
N MET A 205 3.01 -7.19 14.58
CA MET A 205 1.67 -6.92 15.11
C MET A 205 1.24 -7.98 16.13
N SER A 206 1.56 -9.27 15.89
CA SER A 206 1.34 -10.34 16.86
C SER A 206 2.02 -10.05 18.20
N ARG A 207 3.28 -9.61 18.16
CA ARG A 207 4.02 -9.24 19.38
C ARG A 207 3.36 -8.08 20.10
N ALA A 208 2.93 -7.05 19.38
CA ALA A 208 2.25 -5.88 19.95
C ALA A 208 0.93 -6.26 20.65
N LEU A 209 0.21 -7.24 20.10
CA LEU A 209 -1.04 -7.78 20.66
C LEU A 209 -0.80 -8.81 21.77
N GLY A 210 0.45 -9.15 22.11
CA GLY A 210 0.76 -10.19 23.09
C GLY A 210 0.52 -11.61 22.60
N ASN A 211 0.25 -11.82 21.32
CA ASN A 211 0.02 -13.13 20.72
C ASN A 211 1.35 -13.82 20.37
N LYS A 212 1.93 -14.50 21.35
CA LYS A 212 3.22 -15.20 21.19
C LYS A 212 3.17 -16.32 20.13
N ALA A 213 2.07 -17.05 20.05
CA ALA A 213 1.91 -18.12 19.07
C ALA A 213 1.83 -17.56 17.63
N GLY A 214 1.08 -16.47 17.44
CA GLY A 214 1.03 -15.76 16.18
C GLY A 214 2.38 -15.19 15.77
N ALA A 215 3.10 -14.57 16.71
CA ALA A 215 4.44 -14.07 16.46
C ALA A 215 5.38 -15.17 15.94
N LYS A 216 5.42 -16.31 16.64
CA LYS A 216 6.23 -17.45 16.19
C LYS A 216 5.80 -17.98 14.82
N LYS A 217 4.49 -18.14 14.58
CA LYS A 217 3.95 -18.61 13.30
C LYS A 217 4.45 -17.74 12.13
N TYR A 218 4.38 -16.43 12.29
CA TYR A 218 4.72 -15.50 11.21
C TYR A 218 6.23 -15.25 11.10
N ASP A 219 7.01 -15.38 12.19
CA ASP A 219 8.47 -15.40 12.12
C ASP A 219 8.96 -16.65 11.36
N ASP A 220 8.40 -17.82 11.64
CA ASP A 220 8.73 -19.07 10.94
C ASP A 220 8.36 -18.96 9.45
N LEU A 221 7.19 -18.38 9.14
CA LEU A 221 6.76 -18.14 7.77
C LEU A 221 7.71 -17.18 7.04
N PHE A 222 8.07 -16.06 7.67
CA PHE A 222 9.03 -15.10 7.11
C PHE A 222 10.38 -15.77 6.82
N ALA A 223 10.90 -16.55 7.76
CA ALA A 223 12.15 -17.28 7.59
C ALA A 223 12.09 -18.27 6.41
N HIS A 224 10.96 -18.99 6.28
CA HIS A 224 10.71 -19.89 5.17
C HIS A 224 10.69 -19.15 3.81
N ILE A 225 9.94 -18.03 3.72
CA ILE A 225 9.88 -17.22 2.51
C ILE A 225 11.24 -16.63 2.18
N LYS A 226 11.95 -16.08 3.16
CA LYS A 226 13.30 -15.53 3.00
C LYS A 226 14.27 -16.57 2.44
N ASN A 227 14.23 -17.79 2.95
CA ASN A 227 15.06 -18.89 2.43
C ASN A 227 14.67 -19.24 0.99
N ALA A 228 13.37 -19.40 0.70
CA ALA A 228 12.87 -19.69 -0.65
C ALA A 228 13.25 -18.58 -1.64
N PHE A 229 13.11 -17.31 -1.27
CA PHE A 229 13.49 -16.15 -2.07
C PHE A 229 14.97 -16.19 -2.45
N ASN A 230 15.84 -16.40 -1.46
CA ASN A 230 17.29 -16.45 -1.71
C ASN A 230 17.66 -17.66 -2.58
N THR A 231 17.07 -18.82 -2.37
CA THR A 231 17.34 -20.02 -3.16
C THR A 231 16.90 -19.88 -4.61
N ALA A 232 15.74 -19.23 -4.84
CA ALA A 232 15.15 -19.15 -6.18
C ALA A 232 15.61 -17.94 -6.98
N TYR A 233 15.95 -16.83 -6.32
CA TYR A 233 16.09 -15.54 -6.99
C TYR A 233 17.43 -14.85 -6.75
N VAL A 234 18.27 -15.30 -5.83
CA VAL A 234 19.51 -14.62 -5.47
C VAL A 234 20.72 -15.51 -5.79
N THR A 235 21.66 -15.00 -6.57
CA THR A 235 22.90 -15.68 -6.87
C THR A 235 23.90 -15.55 -5.71
N PRO A 236 24.96 -16.40 -5.63
CA PRO A 236 25.96 -16.33 -4.55
C PRO A 236 26.69 -15.00 -4.44
N ASP A 237 26.82 -14.26 -5.55
CA ASP A 237 27.42 -12.92 -5.65
C ASP A 237 26.41 -11.79 -5.36
N GLY A 238 25.16 -12.12 -4.99
CA GLY A 238 24.15 -11.15 -4.55
C GLY A 238 23.28 -10.56 -5.66
N ARG A 239 23.40 -11.03 -6.91
CA ARG A 239 22.49 -10.59 -7.97
C ARG A 239 21.10 -11.18 -7.77
N ILE A 240 20.08 -10.35 -7.98
CA ILE A 240 18.68 -10.77 -7.87
C ILE A 240 18.08 -10.92 -9.27
N LYS A 241 17.31 -11.98 -9.49
CA LYS A 241 16.60 -12.24 -10.75
C LYS A 241 15.86 -10.99 -11.24
N GLY A 242 16.08 -10.60 -12.49
CA GLY A 242 15.56 -9.39 -13.12
C GLY A 242 16.54 -8.23 -13.11
N ASP A 243 17.47 -8.18 -12.16
CA ASP A 243 18.55 -7.17 -12.07
C ASP A 243 18.06 -5.72 -12.20
N THR A 244 16.85 -5.43 -11.69
CA THR A 244 16.26 -4.10 -11.71
C THR A 244 16.43 -3.40 -10.35
N GLN A 245 16.45 -2.08 -10.34
CA GLN A 245 16.52 -1.30 -9.10
C GLN A 245 15.43 -1.74 -8.11
N THR A 246 14.22 -2.02 -8.59
CA THR A 246 13.07 -2.42 -7.78
C THR A 246 13.32 -3.70 -7.00
N VAL A 247 13.87 -4.76 -7.62
CA VAL A 247 14.11 -6.02 -6.89
C VAL A 247 15.11 -5.85 -5.76
N TYR A 248 16.15 -5.02 -5.95
CA TYR A 248 17.12 -4.73 -4.88
C TYR A 248 16.51 -3.90 -3.75
N LEU A 249 15.75 -2.86 -4.09
CA LEU A 249 15.08 -2.02 -3.09
C LEU A 249 14.10 -2.83 -2.23
N LEU A 250 13.28 -3.70 -2.85
CA LEU A 250 12.36 -4.56 -2.12
C LEU A 250 13.11 -5.56 -1.23
N ALA A 251 14.13 -6.23 -1.76
CA ALA A 251 14.89 -7.22 -1.00
C ALA A 251 15.62 -6.61 0.20
N LEU A 252 16.18 -5.41 0.04
CA LEU A 252 16.84 -4.66 1.12
C LEU A 252 15.81 -4.14 2.13
N ARG A 253 14.74 -3.48 1.65
CA ARG A 253 13.71 -2.86 2.50
C ARG A 253 12.96 -3.88 3.34
N PHE A 254 12.66 -5.05 2.77
CA PHE A 254 11.88 -6.10 3.43
C PHE A 254 12.75 -7.14 4.16
N ASN A 255 14.05 -6.87 4.27
CA ASN A 255 15.01 -7.72 4.98
C ASN A 255 15.09 -9.17 4.46
N LEU A 256 14.96 -9.34 3.15
CA LEU A 256 14.98 -10.67 2.53
C LEU A 256 16.40 -11.21 2.30
N LEU A 257 17.40 -10.35 2.16
CA LEU A 257 18.77 -10.80 1.94
C LEU A 257 19.46 -11.24 3.26
N PRO A 258 20.37 -12.21 3.21
CA PRO A 258 21.27 -12.50 4.32
C PRO A 258 22.19 -11.30 4.59
N ASP A 259 22.63 -11.13 5.84
CA ASP A 259 23.40 -9.96 6.27
C ASP A 259 24.68 -9.75 5.43
N LYS A 260 25.35 -10.83 5.04
CA LYS A 260 26.57 -10.80 4.20
C LYS A 260 26.35 -10.19 2.80
N LEU A 261 25.12 -10.10 2.32
CA LEU A 261 24.74 -9.52 1.02
C LEU A 261 24.07 -8.15 1.15
N ARG A 262 24.00 -7.58 2.36
CA ARG A 262 23.37 -6.29 2.62
C ARG A 262 24.36 -5.14 2.75
N ALA A 263 25.66 -5.44 2.80
CA ALA A 263 26.74 -4.47 2.94
C ALA A 263 27.08 -3.76 1.62
#